data_3d0f08166896e764a5d70df0515e9459
#
_entry.id   3d0f08166896e764a5d70df0515e9459
#
_cell.length_a   1.000
_cell.length_b   1.000
_cell.length_c   1.000
_cell.angle_alpha   90.00
_cell.angle_beta   90.00
_cell.angle_gamma   90.00
#
_symmetry.space_group_name_H-M   'P 1'
#
loop_
_entity.id
_entity.type
_entity.pdbx_description
1 polymer ?
#
loop_
_entity_poly.entity_id
_entity_poly.type
_entity_poly.pdbx_seq_one_letter_code
_entity_poly.pdbx_strand_id
1 'polypeptide(L)'
;MGQVWRGETSGDPTAVVARRMIASLLDAVLISVVVLIVYRDGIATFTDDDNIIWNQSALLAASVLFIVNHVFLAGTRGFSLGKAIVGLRIVRRSDGGLPGLLGAAGRTVPWIIPIPVIPFLELGVMITTKGHRRIGDRIGRTLVVDRGDAGVVLAVPGLPDPPGPPVMPEQINPIEG
;
A
#
# COMPACT_ATOMS: atom_id res chain seq x y z
N MET A 1 -9.28 -18.24 13.60
CA MET A 1 -9.43 -16.85 14.06
C MET A 1 -10.67 -16.31 13.35
N GLY A 2 -11.75 -16.04 14.11
CA GLY A 2 -13.00 -15.52 13.56
C GLY A 2 -12.76 -14.13 12.96
N GLN A 3 -13.31 -13.87 11.76
CA GLN A 3 -13.30 -12.55 11.16
C GLN A 3 -14.13 -11.62 12.04
N VAL A 4 -13.51 -10.53 12.49
CA VAL A 4 -14.23 -9.49 13.26
C VAL A 4 -14.82 -8.53 12.23
N TRP A 5 -16.16 -8.48 12.17
CA TRP A 5 -16.91 -7.50 11.41
C TRP A 5 -17.04 -6.22 12.24
N ARG A 6 -16.65 -5.09 11.68
CA ARG A 6 -16.98 -3.80 12.22
C ARG A 6 -18.12 -3.24 11.35
N GLY A 7 -19.33 -3.21 11.91
CA GLY A 7 -20.46 -2.50 11.31
C GLY A 7 -20.10 -1.05 11.01
N GLU A 8 -20.99 -0.32 10.37
CA GLU A 8 -20.79 1.03 9.84
C GLU A 8 -19.89 1.89 10.71
N THR A 9 -18.67 2.12 10.23
CA THR A 9 -17.79 3.14 10.80
C THR A 9 -18.38 4.48 10.40
N SER A 10 -18.39 5.45 11.30
CA SER A 10 -18.94 6.79 11.09
C SER A 10 -18.19 7.61 10.01
N GLY A 11 -17.39 6.98 9.14
CA GLY A 11 -16.62 7.61 8.09
C GLY A 11 -15.96 6.60 7.16
N ASP A 12 -15.38 7.07 6.06
CA ASP A 12 -14.62 6.25 5.13
C ASP A 12 -13.28 5.82 5.76
N PRO A 13 -13.06 4.52 6.07
CA PRO A 13 -11.82 4.03 6.67
C PRO A 13 -10.60 4.21 5.75
N THR A 14 -10.82 4.50 4.47
CA THR A 14 -9.76 4.75 3.49
C THR A 14 -9.45 6.23 3.28
N ALA A 15 -10.13 7.14 4.00
CA ALA A 15 -9.91 8.60 3.92
C ALA A 15 -8.59 9.05 4.58
N VAL A 16 -7.50 8.37 4.24
CA VAL A 16 -6.15 8.59 4.78
C VAL A 16 -5.16 9.11 3.73
N VAL A 17 -5.67 9.79 2.69
CA VAL A 17 -4.92 10.23 1.52
C VAL A 17 -3.68 11.04 1.89
N ALA A 18 -3.83 12.07 2.73
CA ALA A 18 -2.71 12.92 3.14
C ALA A 18 -1.61 12.12 3.86
N ARG A 19 -1.99 11.26 4.80
CA ARG A 19 -1.04 10.39 5.51
C ARG A 19 -0.35 9.39 4.57
N ARG A 20 -1.03 8.91 3.53
CA ARG A 20 -0.43 8.04 2.51
C ARG A 20 0.62 8.77 1.68
N MET A 21 0.41 10.06 1.37
CA MET A 21 1.41 10.89 0.70
C MET A 21 2.64 11.08 1.58
N ILE A 22 2.44 11.47 2.84
CA ILE A 22 3.53 11.61 3.82
C ILE A 22 4.29 10.29 3.96
N ALA A 23 3.59 9.16 4.08
CA ALA A 23 4.21 7.85 4.14
C ALA A 23 5.09 7.54 2.93
N SER A 24 4.60 7.86 1.72
CA SER A 24 5.34 7.62 0.48
C SER A 24 6.58 8.52 0.39
N LEU A 25 6.49 9.77 0.85
CA LEU A 25 7.63 10.68 0.93
C LEU A 25 8.67 10.16 1.94
N LEU A 26 8.23 9.73 3.13
CA LEU A 26 9.12 9.14 4.13
C LEU A 26 9.82 7.89 3.60
N ASP A 27 9.12 7.00 2.90
CA ASP A 27 9.72 5.83 2.27
C ASP A 27 10.81 6.23 1.27
N ALA A 28 10.52 7.23 0.42
CA ALA A 28 11.49 7.74 -0.56
C ALA A 28 12.72 8.35 0.12
N VAL A 29 12.52 9.19 1.14
CA VAL A 29 13.61 9.81 1.91
C VAL A 29 14.46 8.74 2.59
N LEU A 30 13.85 7.76 3.26
CA LEU A 30 14.58 6.69 3.95
C LEU A 30 15.46 5.89 2.99
N ILE A 31 14.92 5.50 1.82
CA ILE A 31 15.69 4.78 0.80
C ILE A 31 16.82 5.66 0.27
N SER A 32 16.53 6.93 -0.05
CA SER A 32 17.53 7.87 -0.57
C SER A 32 18.66 8.12 0.42
N VAL A 33 18.36 8.30 1.70
CA VAL A 33 19.37 8.50 2.75
C VAL A 33 20.28 7.29 2.87
N VAL A 34 19.73 6.06 2.87
CA VAL A 34 20.55 4.83 2.94
C VAL A 34 21.48 4.74 1.71
N VAL A 35 20.95 5.01 0.51
CA VAL A 35 21.75 4.98 -0.72
C VAL A 35 22.86 6.03 -0.68
N LEU A 36 22.57 7.26 -0.25
CA LEU A 36 23.56 8.35 -0.16
C LEU A 36 24.64 8.09 0.89
N ILE A 37 24.30 7.41 1.99
CA ILE A 37 25.32 7.02 3.02
C ILE A 37 26.29 5.99 2.46
N VAL A 38 25.77 5.01 1.69
CA VAL A 38 26.58 3.91 1.14
C VAL A 38 27.33 4.35 -0.12
N TYR A 39 26.66 5.10 -0.97
CA TYR A 39 27.19 5.59 -2.26
C TYR A 39 27.26 7.11 -2.23
N ARG A 40 28.43 7.65 -1.83
CA ARG A 40 28.62 9.11 -1.64
C ARG A 40 28.34 9.92 -2.89
N ASP A 41 28.64 9.35 -4.07
CA ASP A 41 28.39 9.98 -5.37
C ASP A 41 26.90 9.87 -5.81
N GLY A 42 26.08 9.22 -4.97
CA GLY A 42 24.65 9.04 -5.25
C GLY A 42 24.35 8.04 -6.35
N ILE A 43 23.16 8.21 -6.95
CA ILE A 43 22.65 7.32 -8.01
C ILE A 43 23.16 7.73 -9.38
N ALA A 44 23.45 9.02 -9.55
CA ALA A 44 23.93 9.59 -10.81
C ALA A 44 24.93 10.72 -10.55
N THR A 45 25.90 10.84 -11.43
CA THR A 45 26.87 11.94 -11.45
C THR A 45 26.79 12.67 -12.79
N PHE A 46 26.92 13.99 -12.75
CA PHE A 46 27.04 14.82 -13.95
C PHE A 46 28.52 14.93 -14.30
N THR A 47 28.86 14.76 -15.57
CA THR A 47 30.20 15.00 -16.09
C THR A 47 30.31 16.43 -16.64
N ASP A 48 31.55 16.89 -16.89
CA ASP A 48 31.81 18.21 -17.46
C ASP A 48 31.20 18.42 -18.85
N ASP A 49 30.87 17.34 -19.55
CA ASP A 49 30.20 17.36 -20.85
C ASP A 49 28.66 17.25 -20.77
N ASP A 50 28.06 17.57 -19.62
CA ASP A 50 26.62 17.48 -19.33
C ASP A 50 26.04 16.05 -19.50
N ASN A 51 26.89 15.03 -19.52
CA ASN A 51 26.41 13.65 -19.55
C ASN A 51 26.09 13.14 -18.13
N ILE A 52 25.07 12.30 -18.04
CA ILE A 52 24.67 11.65 -16.80
C ILE A 52 25.25 10.23 -16.78
N ILE A 53 26.12 9.96 -15.83
CA ILE A 53 26.63 8.60 -15.56
C ILE A 53 25.84 8.00 -14.40
N TRP A 54 25.15 6.90 -14.67
CA TRP A 54 24.37 6.19 -13.69
C TRP A 54 25.24 5.21 -12.90
N ASN A 55 25.20 5.31 -11.57
CA ASN A 55 25.83 4.35 -10.69
C ASN A 55 24.95 3.09 -10.59
N GLN A 56 25.30 2.07 -11.36
CA GLN A 56 24.53 0.83 -11.44
C GLN A 56 24.43 0.11 -10.08
N SER A 57 25.47 0.15 -9.26
CA SER A 57 25.46 -0.45 -7.92
C SER A 57 24.50 0.29 -6.99
N ALA A 58 24.46 1.62 -7.05
CA ALA A 58 23.53 2.43 -6.28
C ALA A 58 22.07 2.21 -6.72
N LEU A 59 21.84 2.11 -8.03
CA LEU A 59 20.52 1.77 -8.59
C LEU A 59 20.05 0.38 -8.14
N LEU A 60 20.94 -0.61 -8.18
CA LEU A 60 20.64 -1.96 -7.70
C LEU A 60 20.30 -1.94 -6.22
N ALA A 61 21.09 -1.27 -5.38
CA ALA A 61 20.84 -1.14 -3.95
C ALA A 61 19.50 -0.45 -3.68
N ALA A 62 19.19 0.65 -4.37
CA ALA A 62 17.89 1.33 -4.26
C ALA A 62 16.73 0.41 -4.64
N SER A 63 16.88 -0.38 -5.71
CA SER A 63 15.87 -1.34 -6.17
C SER A 63 15.65 -2.45 -5.15
N VAL A 64 16.70 -3.00 -4.56
CA VAL A 64 16.60 -4.02 -3.52
C VAL A 64 15.91 -3.45 -2.28
N LEU A 65 16.30 -2.26 -1.82
CA LEU A 65 15.65 -1.60 -0.68
C LEU A 65 14.17 -1.32 -0.96
N PHE A 66 13.85 -0.89 -2.18
CA PHE A 66 12.47 -0.68 -2.60
C PHE A 66 11.67 -1.99 -2.53
N ILE A 67 12.19 -3.09 -3.09
CA ILE A 67 11.53 -4.40 -3.06
C ILE A 67 11.36 -4.89 -1.62
N VAL A 68 12.39 -4.80 -0.80
CA VAL A 68 12.31 -5.20 0.61
C VAL A 68 11.24 -4.39 1.34
N ASN A 69 11.18 -3.07 1.15
CA ASN A 69 10.23 -2.20 1.84
C ASN A 69 8.79 -2.34 1.30
N HIS A 70 8.61 -2.36 -0.03
CA HIS A 70 7.28 -2.28 -0.65
C HIS A 70 6.68 -3.62 -1.03
N VAL A 71 7.48 -4.68 -1.14
CA VAL A 71 6.99 -6.02 -1.44
C VAL A 71 7.11 -6.93 -0.22
N PHE A 72 8.33 -7.12 0.29
CA PHE A 72 8.55 -8.05 1.38
C PHE A 72 7.90 -7.58 2.68
N LEU A 73 8.25 -6.40 3.16
CA LEU A 73 7.72 -5.85 4.42
C LEU A 73 6.22 -5.58 4.31
N ALA A 74 5.77 -4.99 3.20
CA ALA A 74 4.35 -4.76 2.95
C ALA A 74 3.55 -6.06 2.83
N GLY A 75 4.09 -7.08 2.20
CA GLY A 75 3.40 -8.38 2.03
C GLY A 75 3.31 -9.19 3.31
N THR A 76 4.38 -9.19 4.13
CA THR A 76 4.48 -10.02 5.33
C THR A 76 4.00 -9.34 6.61
N ARG A 77 4.15 -8.02 6.70
CA ARG A 77 3.80 -7.21 7.88
C ARG A 77 2.65 -6.24 7.65
N GLY A 78 2.21 -6.05 6.39
CA GLY A 78 1.14 -5.14 6.03
C GLY A 78 1.51 -3.65 6.13
N PHE A 79 2.79 -3.30 6.01
CA PHE A 79 3.23 -1.90 5.98
C PHE A 79 4.57 -1.73 5.26
N SER A 80 4.84 -0.54 4.75
CA SER A 80 6.18 -0.04 4.47
C SER A 80 6.66 0.80 5.66
N LEU A 81 7.95 1.07 5.75
CA LEU A 81 8.51 1.84 6.88
C LEU A 81 7.81 3.19 7.05
N GLY A 82 7.64 3.95 5.97
CA GLY A 82 6.92 5.23 6.02
C GLY A 82 5.47 5.07 6.48
N LYS A 83 4.78 4.00 6.06
CA LYS A 83 3.41 3.73 6.52
C LYS A 83 3.35 3.34 7.99
N ALA A 84 4.34 2.60 8.47
CA ALA A 84 4.44 2.25 9.88
C ALA A 84 4.57 3.50 10.77
N ILE A 85 5.39 4.47 10.33
CA ILE A 85 5.62 5.74 11.05
C ILE A 85 4.32 6.54 11.17
N VAL A 86 3.54 6.64 10.10
CA VAL A 86 2.28 7.40 10.11
C VAL A 86 1.06 6.59 10.58
N GLY A 87 1.25 5.38 11.10
CA GLY A 87 0.18 4.56 11.66
C GLY A 87 -0.75 3.93 10.63
N LEU A 88 -0.31 3.71 9.38
CA LEU A 88 -1.10 3.09 8.32
C LEU A 88 -0.79 1.61 8.15
N ARG A 89 -1.79 0.86 7.68
CA ARG A 89 -1.68 -0.55 7.32
C ARG A 89 -2.23 -0.82 5.93
N ILE A 90 -1.63 -1.80 5.27
CA ILE A 90 -2.07 -2.35 4.02
C ILE A 90 -2.76 -3.66 4.34
N VAL A 91 -4.00 -3.77 3.93
CA VAL A 91 -4.82 -4.95 4.19
C VAL A 91 -5.35 -5.53 2.89
N ARG A 92 -5.61 -6.82 2.87
CA ARG A 92 -6.32 -7.47 1.77
C ARG A 92 -7.79 -7.07 1.85
N ARG A 93 -8.36 -6.70 0.70
CA ARG A 93 -9.74 -6.21 0.66
C ARG A 93 -10.78 -7.27 1.08
N SER A 94 -10.53 -8.55 0.80
CA SER A 94 -11.51 -9.62 1.00
C SER A 94 -11.74 -9.98 2.46
N ASP A 95 -10.71 -9.87 3.29
CA ASP A 95 -10.70 -10.41 4.65
C ASP A 95 -10.04 -9.51 5.70
N GLY A 96 -9.57 -8.32 5.28
CA GLY A 96 -8.84 -7.41 6.18
C GLY A 96 -7.47 -7.93 6.63
N GLY A 97 -7.06 -9.11 6.16
CA GLY A 97 -5.79 -9.73 6.50
C GLY A 97 -4.58 -9.13 5.78
N LEU A 98 -3.42 -9.76 5.97
CA LEU A 98 -2.19 -9.34 5.30
C LEU A 98 -2.30 -9.52 3.78
N PRO A 99 -1.77 -8.59 2.98
CA PRO A 99 -1.87 -8.66 1.52
C PRO A 99 -1.16 -9.87 0.91
N GLY A 100 -0.15 -10.42 1.59
CA GLY A 100 0.75 -11.42 1.04
C GLY A 100 1.72 -10.83 0.02
N LEU A 101 2.74 -11.61 -0.36
CA LEU A 101 3.78 -11.14 -1.28
C LEU A 101 3.21 -10.80 -2.68
N LEU A 102 2.28 -11.61 -3.19
CA LEU A 102 1.65 -11.36 -4.50
C LEU A 102 0.80 -10.08 -4.49
N GLY A 103 0.02 -9.85 -3.44
CA GLY A 103 -0.75 -8.62 -3.29
C GLY A 103 0.16 -7.39 -3.18
N ALA A 104 1.25 -7.50 -2.43
CA ALA A 104 2.23 -6.43 -2.31
C ALA A 104 2.99 -6.20 -3.63
N ALA A 105 3.41 -7.24 -4.33
CA ALA A 105 4.04 -7.13 -5.64
C ALA A 105 3.11 -6.50 -6.69
N GLY A 106 1.84 -6.91 -6.74
CA GLY A 106 0.84 -6.31 -7.63
C GLY A 106 0.69 -4.80 -7.45
N ARG A 107 0.91 -4.30 -6.24
CA ARG A 107 0.86 -2.85 -5.94
C ARG A 107 2.03 -2.08 -6.53
N THR A 108 3.18 -2.72 -6.73
CA THR A 108 4.39 -2.07 -7.25
C THR A 108 4.44 -2.07 -8.77
N VAL A 109 3.53 -2.80 -9.45
CA VAL A 109 3.50 -2.89 -10.92
C VAL A 109 3.52 -1.52 -11.62
N PRO A 110 2.74 -0.51 -11.22
CA PRO A 110 2.79 0.80 -11.88
C PRO A 110 4.17 1.48 -11.78
N TRP A 111 4.94 1.17 -10.73
CA TRP A 111 6.26 1.75 -10.49
C TRP A 111 7.39 1.11 -11.31
N ILE A 112 7.11 0.00 -12.00
CA ILE A 112 8.06 -0.63 -12.92
C ILE A 112 8.25 0.24 -14.17
N ILE A 113 7.25 1.07 -14.50
CA ILE A 113 7.30 1.98 -15.62
C ILE A 113 8.00 3.27 -15.16
N PRO A 114 9.20 3.60 -15.65
CA PRO A 114 9.97 4.76 -15.18
C PRO A 114 9.46 6.07 -15.81
N ILE A 115 8.17 6.35 -15.68
CA ILE A 115 7.56 7.57 -16.19
C ILE A 115 7.34 8.53 -15.02
N PRO A 116 7.94 9.72 -15.01
CA PRO A 116 7.84 10.69 -13.90
C PRO A 116 6.41 11.13 -13.56
N VAL A 117 5.48 10.98 -14.51
CA VAL A 117 4.06 11.36 -14.32
C VAL A 117 3.27 10.32 -13.51
N ILE A 118 3.77 9.08 -13.36
CA ILE A 118 3.05 8.00 -12.66
C ILE A 118 2.63 8.39 -11.23
N PRO A 119 3.49 8.99 -10.38
CA PRO A 119 3.08 9.40 -9.04
C PRO A 119 1.91 10.40 -9.04
N PHE A 120 1.89 11.33 -9.98
CA PHE A 120 0.81 12.32 -10.12
C PHE A 120 -0.49 11.67 -10.62
N LEU A 121 -0.40 10.73 -11.57
CA LEU A 121 -1.56 9.96 -12.02
C LEU A 121 -2.12 9.09 -10.89
N GLU A 122 -1.27 8.41 -10.11
CA GLU A 122 -1.70 7.63 -8.96
C GLU A 122 -2.37 8.50 -7.89
N LEU A 123 -1.87 9.72 -7.66
CA LEU A 123 -2.47 10.68 -6.76
C LEU A 123 -3.86 11.11 -7.28
N GLY A 124 -3.97 11.49 -8.55
CA GLY A 124 -5.24 11.85 -9.17
C GLY A 124 -6.26 10.73 -9.07
N VAL A 125 -5.85 9.50 -9.41
CA VAL A 125 -6.71 8.31 -9.29
C VAL A 125 -7.12 8.07 -7.83
N MET A 126 -6.22 8.24 -6.88
CA MET A 126 -6.51 8.05 -5.46
C MET A 126 -7.54 9.05 -4.93
N ILE A 127 -7.46 10.32 -5.35
CA ILE A 127 -8.40 11.36 -4.91
C ILE A 127 -9.79 11.16 -5.54
N THR A 128 -9.82 10.78 -6.81
CA THR A 128 -11.08 10.71 -7.59
C THR A 128 -11.81 9.39 -7.46
N THR A 129 -11.20 8.35 -6.93
CA THR A 129 -11.78 7.00 -6.90
C THR A 129 -12.34 6.62 -5.54
N LYS A 130 -13.44 5.88 -5.58
CA LYS A 130 -14.08 5.30 -4.40
C LYS A 130 -13.09 4.40 -3.65
N GLY A 131 -13.03 4.55 -2.32
CA GLY A 131 -12.09 3.85 -1.46
C GLY A 131 -10.64 4.32 -1.61
N HIS A 132 -10.41 5.50 -2.20
CA HIS A 132 -9.10 6.15 -2.34
C HIS A 132 -7.98 5.19 -2.78
N ARG A 133 -8.29 4.31 -3.76
CA ARG A 133 -7.39 3.24 -4.21
C ARG A 133 -6.52 3.72 -5.37
N ARG A 134 -5.20 3.55 -5.25
CA ARG A 134 -4.26 3.70 -6.37
C ARG A 134 -4.47 2.58 -7.40
N ILE A 135 -3.92 2.75 -8.60
CA ILE A 135 -3.92 1.71 -9.63
C ILE A 135 -3.29 0.42 -9.08
N GLY A 136 -2.14 0.53 -8.43
CA GLY A 136 -1.47 -0.60 -7.78
C GLY A 136 -2.31 -1.28 -6.69
N ASP A 137 -3.06 -0.52 -5.89
CA ASP A 137 -3.97 -1.08 -4.88
C ASP A 137 -5.09 -1.92 -5.49
N ARG A 138 -5.54 -1.56 -6.70
CA ARG A 138 -6.55 -2.34 -7.44
C ARG A 138 -5.98 -3.65 -7.97
N ILE A 139 -4.77 -3.60 -8.54
CA ILE A 139 -4.06 -4.79 -9.05
C ILE A 139 -3.77 -5.75 -7.87
N GLY A 140 -3.25 -5.24 -6.77
CA GLY A 140 -2.94 -6.02 -5.56
C GLY A 140 -4.15 -6.43 -4.73
N ARG A 141 -5.38 -5.97 -5.08
CA ARG A 141 -6.63 -6.21 -4.33
C ARG A 141 -6.50 -5.81 -2.86
N THR A 142 -5.90 -4.67 -2.59
CA THR A 142 -5.59 -4.17 -1.26
C THR A 142 -6.31 -2.86 -0.95
N LEU A 143 -6.37 -2.55 0.34
CA LEU A 143 -6.76 -1.25 0.88
C LEU A 143 -5.65 -0.73 1.77
N VAL A 144 -5.61 0.59 1.97
CA VAL A 144 -4.77 1.21 2.98
C VAL A 144 -5.68 1.88 3.99
N VAL A 145 -5.53 1.49 5.21
CA VAL A 145 -6.42 1.87 6.33
C VAL A 145 -5.60 2.31 7.53
N ASP A 146 -6.24 2.81 8.54
CA ASP A 146 -5.62 3.07 9.82
C ASP A 146 -5.13 1.77 10.48
N ARG A 147 -4.10 1.86 11.30
CA ARG A 147 -3.57 0.70 12.04
C ARG A 147 -4.63 0.03 12.91
N GLY A 148 -5.55 0.82 13.47
CA GLY A 148 -6.64 0.31 14.30
C GLY A 148 -7.68 -0.52 13.55
N ASP A 149 -7.77 -0.35 12.23
CA ASP A 149 -8.71 -1.05 11.36
C ASP A 149 -8.11 -2.27 10.66
N ALA A 150 -6.85 -2.59 10.95
CA ALA A 150 -6.20 -3.77 10.39
C ALA A 150 -6.75 -5.06 11.01
N GLY A 151 -6.96 -6.08 10.19
CA GLY A 151 -7.52 -7.37 10.62
C GLY A 151 -9.04 -7.40 10.71
N VAL A 152 -9.70 -6.31 10.32
CA VAL A 152 -11.16 -6.20 10.28
C VAL A 152 -11.63 -6.14 8.83
N VAL A 153 -12.74 -6.80 8.53
CA VAL A 153 -13.40 -6.66 7.22
C VAL A 153 -14.17 -5.34 7.24
N LEU A 154 -13.80 -4.43 6.34
CA LEU A 154 -14.33 -3.07 6.29
C LEU A 154 -15.29 -2.90 5.11
N ALA A 155 -16.47 -2.36 5.39
CA ALA A 155 -17.31 -1.78 4.36
C ALA A 155 -16.72 -0.42 3.94
N VAL A 156 -16.46 -0.24 2.65
CA VAL A 156 -15.87 0.99 2.10
C VAL A 156 -16.90 1.65 1.20
N PRO A 157 -17.27 2.92 1.44
CA PRO A 157 -18.28 3.61 0.67
C PRO A 157 -18.01 3.54 -0.84
N GLY A 158 -19.01 3.05 -1.56
CA GLY A 158 -18.97 2.95 -3.03
C GLY A 158 -18.13 1.83 -3.61
N LEU A 159 -17.62 0.93 -2.79
CA LEU A 159 -17.12 -0.38 -3.23
C LEU A 159 -18.18 -1.45 -2.94
N PRO A 160 -18.23 -2.56 -3.71
CA PRO A 160 -19.07 -3.69 -3.36
C PRO A 160 -18.79 -4.16 -1.95
N ASP A 161 -19.83 -4.52 -1.21
CA ASP A 161 -19.68 -5.05 0.13
C ASP A 161 -18.77 -6.29 0.12
N PRO A 162 -17.91 -6.43 1.13
CA PRO A 162 -17.16 -7.66 1.31
C PRO A 162 -18.16 -8.82 1.55
N PRO A 163 -17.79 -10.06 1.18
CA PRO A 163 -18.65 -11.21 1.47
C PRO A 163 -18.98 -11.23 2.96
N GLY A 164 -20.29 -11.33 3.26
CA GLY A 164 -20.79 -11.40 4.63
C GLY A 164 -20.13 -12.53 5.42
N PRO A 165 -20.17 -12.50 6.76
CA PRO A 165 -19.76 -13.64 7.55
C PRO A 165 -20.57 -14.86 7.08
N PRO A 166 -19.97 -16.06 7.09
CA PRO A 166 -20.72 -17.27 6.79
C PRO A 166 -21.93 -17.33 7.75
N VAL A 167 -23.11 -17.46 7.17
CA VAL A 167 -24.35 -17.61 7.96
C VAL A 167 -24.18 -18.88 8.80
N MET A 168 -24.03 -18.71 10.10
CA MET A 168 -23.95 -19.85 11.01
C MET A 168 -25.30 -20.56 10.97
N PRO A 169 -25.33 -21.91 10.85
CA PRO A 169 -26.60 -22.66 10.81
C PRO A 169 -27.54 -22.38 12.00
N GLU A 170 -27.00 -21.93 13.10
CA GLU A 170 -27.71 -21.59 14.34
C GLU A 170 -28.58 -20.31 14.25
N GLN A 171 -28.43 -19.51 13.19
CA GLN A 171 -29.25 -18.32 12.97
C GLN A 171 -30.43 -18.55 12.04
N ILE A 172 -30.66 -19.77 11.58
CA ILE A 172 -31.92 -20.15 10.95
C ILE A 172 -32.88 -20.40 12.10
N ASN A 173 -33.59 -19.34 12.54
CA ASN A 173 -34.72 -19.51 13.46
C ASN A 173 -35.62 -20.60 12.87
N PRO A 174 -35.91 -21.70 13.61
CA PRO A 174 -36.96 -22.60 13.18
C PRO A 174 -38.22 -21.75 13.12
N ILE A 175 -38.79 -21.71 11.93
CA ILE A 175 -40.09 -21.11 11.68
C ILE A 175 -41.03 -21.70 12.74
N GLU A 176 -41.53 -20.86 13.63
CA GLU A 176 -42.60 -21.22 14.52
C GLU A 176 -43.78 -21.72 13.66
N GLY A 177 -43.98 -23.02 13.70
CA GLY A 177 -45.13 -23.68 13.14
C GLY A 177 -46.26 -23.77 14.17
#